data_bcb6c90e20f2af7b70ab58ffed50012b
#
_entry.id   bcb6c90e20f2af7b70ab58ffed50012b
#
_cell.length_a   1.000
_cell.length_b   1.000
_cell.length_c   1.000
_cell.angle_alpha   90.00
_cell.angle_beta   90.00
_cell.angle_gamma   90.00
#
_symmetry.space_group_name_H-M   'P 1'
#
loop_
_entity.id
_entity.type
_entity.pdbx_description
1 polymer ?
#
loop_
_entity_poly.entity_id
_entity_poly.type
_entity_poly.pdbx_seq_one_letter_code
_entity_poly.pdbx_strand_id
1 'polypeptide(L)'
;MKPIIAAQTAVLVIDVQRGLFCAKPAPSEAEAVVARINTVTAKARSAGARVIFVQHDGQPGGEDVVPLTAGWELHPALEVRPGELVIHKTTCDAFYGTALESELRSRGITTLVLAGYATDFCVDATLRSAVSKDFRVLVVADGHTTTDNPVVKADLVRQHHNWAWANCLSSNGVAVLTAGELNFPALVVH
;
A
#
# COMPACT_ATOMS: atom_id res chain seq x y z
N MET A 1 15.66 15.15 1.59
CA MET A 1 15.23 13.71 1.53
C MET A 1 16.23 12.97 0.65
N LYS A 2 16.66 11.74 1.03
CA LYS A 2 17.53 10.90 0.17
C LYS A 2 16.78 10.59 -1.14
N PRO A 3 17.47 10.50 -2.30
CA PRO A 3 16.83 10.15 -3.57
C PRO A 3 16.19 8.76 -3.51
N ILE A 4 15.15 8.54 -4.30
CA ILE A 4 14.56 7.21 -4.53
C ILE A 4 15.43 6.48 -5.55
N ILE A 5 15.82 5.25 -5.24
CA ILE A 5 16.52 4.36 -6.19
C ILE A 5 15.49 3.33 -6.65
N ALA A 6 15.01 3.47 -7.88
CA ALA A 6 13.89 2.66 -8.39
C ALA A 6 14.16 1.15 -8.28
N ALA A 7 15.36 0.69 -8.64
CA ALA A 7 15.75 -0.73 -8.56
C ALA A 7 15.73 -1.30 -7.11
N GLN A 8 15.79 -0.44 -6.09
CA GLN A 8 15.72 -0.80 -4.66
C GLN A 8 14.37 -0.44 -4.03
N THR A 9 13.37 -0.13 -4.85
CA THR A 9 12.05 0.34 -4.38
C THR A 9 10.95 -0.61 -4.83
N ALA A 10 10.01 -0.89 -3.91
CA ALA A 10 8.76 -1.57 -4.22
C ALA A 10 7.56 -0.71 -3.77
N VAL A 11 6.55 -0.62 -4.63
CA VAL A 11 5.23 -0.09 -4.28
C VAL A 11 4.40 -1.24 -3.77
N LEU A 12 3.89 -1.14 -2.54
CA LEU A 12 2.94 -2.08 -1.95
C LEU A 12 1.54 -1.49 -2.05
N VAL A 13 0.67 -2.13 -2.81
CA VAL A 13 -0.76 -1.82 -2.92
C VAL A 13 -1.50 -2.76 -2.01
N ILE A 14 -1.97 -2.25 -0.86
CA ILE A 14 -2.48 -3.03 0.26
C ILE A 14 -4.01 -3.11 0.19
N ASP A 15 -4.57 -4.32 0.14
CA ASP A 15 -5.98 -4.66 0.34
C ASP A 15 -6.98 -3.83 -0.50
N VAL A 16 -6.59 -3.45 -1.71
CA VAL A 16 -7.50 -2.79 -2.65
C VAL A 16 -8.30 -3.88 -3.36
N GLN A 17 -9.26 -4.46 -2.61
CA GLN A 17 -10.08 -5.59 -3.03
C GLN A 17 -11.53 -5.17 -3.25
N ARG A 18 -12.21 -5.87 -4.14
CA ARG A 18 -13.58 -5.56 -4.57
C ARG A 18 -14.56 -5.52 -3.41
N GLY A 19 -14.52 -6.48 -2.48
CA GLY A 19 -15.41 -6.52 -1.32
C GLY A 19 -15.25 -5.33 -0.40
N LEU A 20 -14.01 -4.87 -0.19
CA LEU A 20 -13.71 -3.73 0.67
C LEU A 20 -14.08 -2.39 0.03
N PHE A 21 -13.89 -2.23 -1.29
CA PHE A 21 -14.13 -0.98 -2.01
C PHE A 21 -15.56 -0.82 -2.52
N CYS A 22 -16.28 -1.94 -2.72
CA CYS A 22 -17.69 -1.93 -3.12
C CYS A 22 -18.65 -2.11 -1.93
N ALA A 23 -18.13 -2.20 -0.70
CA ALA A 23 -18.91 -2.29 0.54
C ALA A 23 -19.76 -1.02 0.78
N LYS A 24 -20.73 -1.12 1.68
CA LYS A 24 -21.54 0.03 2.10
C LYS A 24 -21.47 0.17 3.62
N PRO A 25 -20.96 1.29 4.15
CA PRO A 25 -20.43 2.45 3.40
C PRO A 25 -19.15 2.13 2.66
N ALA A 26 -18.97 2.73 1.48
CA ALA A 26 -17.72 2.64 0.73
C ALA A 26 -16.61 3.44 1.42
N PRO A 27 -15.32 3.08 1.21
CA PRO A 27 -14.20 3.90 1.66
C PRO A 27 -14.28 5.33 1.10
N SER A 28 -13.78 6.30 1.88
CA SER A 28 -13.74 7.71 1.46
C SER A 28 -12.91 7.86 0.18
N GLU A 29 -13.41 8.59 -0.80
CA GLU A 29 -12.73 8.83 -2.10
C GLU A 29 -12.26 7.56 -2.83
N ALA A 30 -12.95 6.43 -2.68
CA ALA A 30 -12.51 5.11 -3.17
C ALA A 30 -12.01 5.13 -4.63
N GLU A 31 -12.80 5.66 -5.56
CA GLU A 31 -12.42 5.73 -6.99
C GLU A 31 -11.19 6.62 -7.23
N ALA A 32 -11.12 7.77 -6.57
CA ALA A 32 -9.99 8.69 -6.69
C ALA A 32 -8.70 8.06 -6.13
N VAL A 33 -8.80 7.32 -5.03
CA VAL A 33 -7.66 6.58 -4.44
C VAL A 33 -7.16 5.52 -5.41
N VAL A 34 -8.03 4.73 -6.03
CA VAL A 34 -7.63 3.73 -7.03
C VAL A 34 -6.94 4.40 -8.24
N ALA A 35 -7.45 5.53 -8.72
CA ALA A 35 -6.83 6.27 -9.82
C ALA A 35 -5.42 6.79 -9.46
N ARG A 36 -5.24 7.30 -8.23
CA ARG A 36 -3.94 7.75 -7.72
C ARG A 36 -2.96 6.59 -7.56
N ILE A 37 -3.41 5.44 -7.07
CA ILE A 37 -2.61 4.20 -7.00
C ILE A 37 -2.12 3.80 -8.40
N ASN A 38 -3.00 3.79 -9.40
CA ASN A 38 -2.62 3.49 -10.78
C ASN A 38 -1.58 4.47 -11.32
N THR A 39 -1.72 5.76 -11.02
CA THR A 39 -0.72 6.78 -11.36
C THR A 39 0.64 6.48 -10.76
N VAL A 40 0.69 6.14 -9.47
CA VAL A 40 1.94 5.82 -8.75
C VAL A 40 2.57 4.53 -9.28
N THR A 41 1.77 3.48 -9.49
CA THR A 41 2.28 2.20 -10.00
C THR A 41 2.77 2.32 -11.44
N ALA A 42 2.13 3.14 -12.28
CA ALA A 42 2.61 3.44 -13.63
C ALA A 42 3.97 4.16 -13.62
N LYS A 43 4.13 5.20 -12.77
CA LYS A 43 5.41 5.90 -12.57
C LYS A 43 6.51 4.93 -12.07
N ALA A 44 6.19 4.08 -11.10
CA ALA A 44 7.10 3.09 -10.55
C ALA A 44 7.60 2.10 -11.62
N ARG A 45 6.67 1.53 -12.38
CA ARG A 45 7.00 0.60 -13.49
C ARG A 45 7.88 1.25 -14.56
N SER A 46 7.56 2.47 -14.94
CA SER A 46 8.34 3.21 -15.94
C SER A 46 9.77 3.48 -15.50
N ALA A 47 10.01 3.58 -14.18
CA ALA A 47 11.33 3.76 -13.61
C ALA A 47 12.04 2.43 -13.26
N GLY A 48 11.40 1.28 -13.45
CA GLY A 48 11.94 -0.03 -13.08
C GLY A 48 11.80 -0.41 -11.61
N ALA A 49 11.00 0.32 -10.85
CA ALA A 49 10.60 -0.08 -9.50
C ALA A 49 9.56 -1.21 -9.56
N ARG A 50 9.50 -2.02 -8.51
CA ARG A 50 8.55 -3.14 -8.44
C ARG A 50 7.20 -2.69 -7.93
N VAL A 51 6.16 -3.38 -8.38
CA VAL A 51 4.80 -3.29 -7.82
C VAL A 51 4.44 -4.64 -7.24
N ILE A 52 3.95 -4.63 -6.01
CA ILE A 52 3.52 -5.82 -5.27
C ILE A 52 2.12 -5.52 -4.74
N PHE A 53 1.18 -6.41 -5.01
CA PHE A 53 -0.15 -6.34 -4.44
C PHE A 53 -0.20 -7.18 -3.16
N VAL A 54 -0.83 -6.65 -2.13
CA VAL A 54 -1.12 -7.38 -0.91
C VAL A 54 -2.62 -7.60 -0.86
N GLN A 55 -3.03 -8.85 -0.65
CA GLN A 55 -4.41 -9.28 -0.68
C GLN A 55 -4.76 -9.95 0.64
N HIS A 56 -5.82 -9.48 1.28
CA HIS A 56 -6.29 -10.04 2.53
C HIS A 56 -7.16 -11.27 2.27
N ASP A 57 -6.82 -12.37 2.92
CA ASP A 57 -7.60 -13.60 2.93
C ASP A 57 -8.47 -13.58 4.20
N GLY A 58 -9.73 -13.22 4.04
CA GLY A 58 -10.73 -13.21 5.10
C GLY A 58 -11.06 -14.61 5.62
N GLN A 59 -11.63 -14.66 6.82
CA GLN A 59 -12.01 -15.94 7.44
C GLN A 59 -13.13 -16.64 6.66
N PRO A 60 -13.14 -17.98 6.60
CA PRO A 60 -14.26 -18.73 6.07
C PRO A 60 -15.58 -18.35 6.75
N GLY A 61 -16.60 -18.06 5.96
CA GLY A 61 -17.91 -17.59 6.47
C GLY A 61 -17.99 -16.08 6.75
N GLY A 62 -16.92 -15.32 6.50
CA GLY A 62 -16.96 -13.86 6.48
C GLY A 62 -17.74 -13.31 5.27
N GLU A 63 -17.98 -12.00 5.26
CA GLU A 63 -18.83 -11.36 4.24
C GLU A 63 -18.03 -10.75 3.07
N ASP A 64 -16.83 -10.18 3.31
CA ASP A 64 -16.22 -9.26 2.33
C ASP A 64 -15.16 -9.89 1.43
N VAL A 65 -14.13 -10.51 2.00
CA VAL A 65 -12.91 -10.92 1.27
C VAL A 65 -12.55 -12.39 1.51
N VAL A 66 -13.55 -13.26 1.46
CA VAL A 66 -13.32 -14.71 1.57
C VAL A 66 -12.62 -15.22 0.30
N PRO A 67 -11.51 -15.97 0.41
CA PRO A 67 -10.78 -16.48 -0.74
C PRO A 67 -11.67 -17.17 -1.77
N LEU A 68 -11.38 -16.96 -3.04
CA LEU A 68 -12.10 -17.51 -4.20
C LEU A 68 -13.51 -16.93 -4.42
N THR A 69 -13.90 -15.87 -3.69
CA THR A 69 -15.14 -15.12 -3.97
C THR A 69 -14.86 -13.89 -4.81
N ALA A 70 -15.89 -13.34 -5.43
CA ALA A 70 -15.77 -12.09 -6.19
C ALA A 70 -15.33 -10.90 -5.31
N GLY A 71 -15.70 -10.89 -4.03
CA GLY A 71 -15.27 -9.86 -3.07
C GLY A 71 -13.77 -9.90 -2.75
N TRP A 72 -13.19 -11.08 -2.78
CA TRP A 72 -11.77 -11.29 -2.55
C TRP A 72 -10.88 -10.78 -3.69
N GLU A 73 -11.38 -10.77 -4.92
CA GLU A 73 -10.61 -10.31 -6.09
C GLU A 73 -10.10 -8.87 -5.89
N LEU A 74 -8.94 -8.58 -6.46
CA LEU A 74 -8.42 -7.21 -6.54
C LEU A 74 -9.44 -6.31 -7.25
N HIS A 75 -9.47 -5.04 -6.89
CA HIS A 75 -10.43 -4.09 -7.45
C HIS A 75 -10.27 -4.01 -8.99
N PRO A 76 -11.36 -4.14 -9.78
CA PRO A 76 -11.28 -4.28 -11.23
C PRO A 76 -10.68 -3.06 -11.95
N ALA A 77 -10.69 -1.91 -11.33
CA ALA A 77 -10.06 -0.71 -11.88
C ALA A 77 -8.55 -0.59 -11.53
N LEU A 78 -7.98 -1.51 -10.74
CA LEU A 78 -6.55 -1.57 -10.54
C LEU A 78 -5.85 -2.11 -11.80
N GLU A 79 -4.81 -1.41 -12.22
CA GLU A 79 -3.93 -1.86 -13.30
C GLU A 79 -2.92 -2.89 -12.75
N VAL A 80 -3.27 -4.16 -12.82
CA VAL A 80 -2.38 -5.28 -12.45
C VAL A 80 -1.75 -5.83 -13.73
N ARG A 81 -0.41 -5.98 -13.75
CA ARG A 81 0.30 -6.54 -14.91
C ARG A 81 0.64 -8.01 -14.70
N PRO A 82 0.67 -8.83 -15.77
CA PRO A 82 1.11 -10.22 -15.69
C PRO A 82 2.50 -10.34 -15.06
N GLY A 83 2.66 -11.26 -14.10
CA GLY A 83 3.92 -11.51 -13.40
C GLY A 83 4.20 -10.59 -12.21
N GLU A 84 3.33 -9.65 -11.89
CA GLU A 84 3.43 -8.89 -10.63
C GLU A 84 3.06 -9.78 -9.44
N LEU A 85 3.83 -9.64 -8.36
CA LEU A 85 3.67 -10.48 -7.18
C LEU A 85 2.41 -10.09 -6.41
N VAL A 86 1.65 -11.09 -5.99
CA VAL A 86 0.56 -10.94 -5.03
C VAL A 86 0.95 -11.68 -3.75
N ILE A 87 0.91 -11.00 -2.62
CA ILE A 87 1.15 -11.55 -1.29
C ILE A 87 -0.19 -11.69 -0.58
N HIS A 88 -0.48 -12.89 -0.11
CA HIS A 88 -1.68 -13.19 0.67
C HIS A 88 -1.38 -13.06 2.16
N LYS A 89 -2.27 -12.42 2.92
CA LYS A 89 -2.17 -12.26 4.37
C LYS A 89 -3.50 -12.47 5.06
N THR A 90 -3.45 -12.84 6.33
CA THR A 90 -4.63 -13.07 7.17
C THR A 90 -4.76 -12.12 8.36
N THR A 91 -3.80 -11.19 8.52
CA THR A 91 -3.76 -10.18 9.58
C THR A 91 -3.61 -8.78 8.99
N CYS A 92 -3.65 -7.73 9.80
CA CYS A 92 -3.42 -6.36 9.33
C CYS A 92 -2.00 -6.15 8.79
N ASP A 93 -0.98 -6.71 9.43
CA ASP A 93 0.41 -6.59 9.02
C ASP A 93 0.71 -7.48 7.80
N ALA A 94 1.15 -6.88 6.70
CA ALA A 94 1.52 -7.60 5.49
C ALA A 94 2.79 -8.46 5.64
N PHE A 95 3.59 -8.25 6.66
CA PHE A 95 4.78 -9.05 6.92
C PHE A 95 4.50 -10.27 7.79
N TYR A 96 3.45 -10.23 8.61
CA TYR A 96 3.17 -11.29 9.57
C TYR A 96 2.71 -12.58 8.89
N GLY A 97 3.50 -13.65 9.04
CA GLY A 97 3.18 -14.97 8.49
C GLY A 97 3.19 -15.04 6.95
N THR A 98 3.84 -14.11 6.26
CA THR A 98 3.89 -14.05 4.80
C THR A 98 5.33 -14.14 4.27
N ALA A 99 5.46 -14.32 2.96
CA ALA A 99 6.75 -14.29 2.29
C ALA A 99 7.24 -12.87 1.94
N LEU A 100 6.53 -11.80 2.31
CA LEU A 100 6.81 -10.44 1.86
C LEU A 100 8.24 -10.01 2.15
N GLU A 101 8.72 -10.19 3.39
CA GLU A 101 10.07 -9.76 3.76
C GLU A 101 11.15 -10.47 2.96
N SER A 102 11.06 -11.80 2.83
CA SER A 102 12.01 -12.60 2.06
C SER A 102 12.01 -12.22 0.57
N GLU A 103 10.83 -11.96 0.00
CA GLU A 103 10.67 -11.50 -1.38
C GLU A 103 11.31 -10.12 -1.61
N LEU A 104 11.14 -9.20 -0.68
CA LEU A 104 11.76 -7.87 -0.74
C LEU A 104 13.29 -7.96 -0.60
N ARG A 105 13.78 -8.67 0.42
CA ARG A 105 15.22 -8.81 0.71
C ARG A 105 15.97 -9.51 -0.42
N SER A 106 15.42 -10.60 -0.96
CA SER A 106 16.04 -11.34 -2.08
C SER A 106 16.24 -10.49 -3.34
N ARG A 107 15.43 -9.43 -3.49
CA ARG A 107 15.50 -8.49 -4.60
C ARG A 107 16.25 -7.19 -4.29
N GLY A 108 16.88 -7.10 -3.12
CA GLY A 108 17.63 -5.91 -2.70
C GLY A 108 16.75 -4.68 -2.46
N ILE A 109 15.46 -4.87 -2.15
CA ILE A 109 14.55 -3.76 -1.86
C ILE A 109 14.84 -3.21 -0.47
N THR A 110 15.02 -1.91 -0.38
CA THR A 110 15.29 -1.16 0.85
C THR A 110 14.29 -0.03 1.09
N THR A 111 13.53 0.34 0.07
CA THR A 111 12.53 1.41 0.12
C THR A 111 11.16 0.86 -0.26
N LEU A 112 10.15 1.17 0.54
CA LEU A 112 8.75 0.82 0.28
C LEU A 112 7.93 2.09 0.05
N VAL A 113 7.06 2.03 -0.94
CA VAL A 113 6.01 3.04 -1.16
C VAL A 113 4.69 2.37 -0.83
N LEU A 114 3.95 2.90 0.15
CA LEU A 114 2.71 2.30 0.65
C LEU A 114 1.49 3.07 0.17
N ALA A 115 0.49 2.34 -0.29
CA ALA A 115 -0.83 2.83 -0.68
C ALA A 115 -1.88 1.74 -0.42
N GLY A 116 -3.15 2.09 -0.33
CA GLY A 116 -4.25 1.13 -0.23
C GLY A 116 -5.21 1.34 0.93
N TYR A 117 -5.66 0.24 1.54
CA TYR A 117 -6.74 0.19 2.54
C TYR A 117 -6.37 -0.74 3.72
N ALA A 118 -6.80 -0.53 4.94
CA ALA A 118 -7.35 0.71 5.45
C ALA A 118 -6.25 1.49 6.17
N THR A 119 -6.35 2.81 6.09
CA THR A 119 -5.40 3.75 6.70
C THR A 119 -5.01 3.38 8.11
N ASP A 120 -6.00 3.20 8.97
CA ASP A 120 -5.90 2.96 10.42
C ASP A 120 -5.74 1.48 10.81
N PHE A 121 -5.70 0.58 9.83
CA PHE A 121 -5.50 -0.86 10.03
C PHE A 121 -4.32 -1.37 9.23
N CYS A 122 -4.56 -1.92 8.05
CA CYS A 122 -3.55 -2.66 7.31
C CYS A 122 -2.40 -1.78 6.80
N VAL A 123 -2.68 -0.53 6.43
CA VAL A 123 -1.65 0.40 5.99
C VAL A 123 -0.76 0.81 7.18
N ASP A 124 -1.36 1.21 8.33
CA ASP A 124 -0.60 1.59 9.53
C ASP A 124 0.20 0.41 10.10
N ALA A 125 -0.42 -0.77 10.24
CA ALA A 125 0.26 -1.96 10.74
C ALA A 125 1.46 -2.35 9.88
N THR A 126 1.28 -2.36 8.55
CA THR A 126 2.35 -2.68 7.61
C THR A 126 3.46 -1.62 7.63
N LEU A 127 3.11 -0.33 7.74
CA LEU A 127 4.09 0.74 7.86
C LEU A 127 4.97 0.56 9.09
N ARG A 128 4.36 0.35 10.27
CA ARG A 128 5.11 0.18 11.53
C ARG A 128 6.01 -1.04 11.49
N SER A 129 5.52 -2.14 10.93
CA SER A 129 6.30 -3.35 10.72
C SER A 129 7.48 -3.11 9.77
N ALA A 130 7.26 -2.41 8.65
CA ALA A 130 8.31 -2.03 7.70
C ALA A 130 9.41 -1.18 8.36
N VAL A 131 9.01 -0.18 9.16
CA VAL A 131 9.94 0.67 9.92
C VAL A 131 10.77 -0.15 10.91
N SER A 132 10.14 -1.08 11.65
CA SER A 132 10.82 -1.97 12.61
C SER A 132 11.76 -2.99 11.93
N LYS A 133 11.60 -3.17 10.63
CA LYS A 133 12.44 -4.03 9.76
C LYS A 133 13.48 -3.23 8.96
N ASP A 134 13.74 -1.99 9.34
CA ASP A 134 14.72 -1.11 8.71
C ASP A 134 14.46 -0.79 7.22
N PHE A 135 13.21 -0.86 6.76
CA PHE A 135 12.86 -0.30 5.47
C PHE A 135 12.70 1.23 5.58
N ARG A 136 13.16 1.94 4.57
CA ARG A 136 12.72 3.31 4.32
C ARG A 136 11.28 3.27 3.81
N VAL A 137 10.40 4.10 4.36
CA VAL A 137 8.99 4.09 3.98
C VAL A 137 8.57 5.43 3.38
N LEU A 138 7.91 5.39 2.25
CA LEU A 138 7.22 6.51 1.64
C LEU A 138 5.73 6.16 1.62
N VAL A 139 4.88 7.07 2.09
CA VAL A 139 3.43 6.88 2.03
C VAL A 139 2.84 7.79 0.98
N VAL A 140 1.95 7.26 0.15
CA VAL A 140 1.19 8.06 -0.81
C VAL A 140 0.05 8.75 -0.05
N ALA A 141 0.23 10.00 0.35
CA ALA A 141 -0.63 10.78 1.24
C ALA A 141 -2.12 10.81 0.84
N ASP A 142 -2.38 10.72 -0.45
CA ASP A 142 -3.69 10.72 -1.10
C ASP A 142 -4.00 9.39 -1.82
N GLY A 143 -3.17 8.38 -1.62
CA GLY A 143 -3.29 7.04 -2.19
C GLY A 143 -3.71 5.97 -1.18
N HIS A 144 -4.16 6.35 0.01
CA HIS A 144 -4.74 5.45 0.99
C HIS A 144 -6.07 5.98 1.51
N THR A 145 -6.92 5.10 2.04
CA THR A 145 -8.24 5.46 2.54
C THR A 145 -8.73 4.51 3.63
N THR A 146 -9.83 4.89 4.27
CA THR A 146 -10.61 4.08 5.20
C THR A 146 -12.08 4.47 5.11
N THR A 147 -12.93 3.85 5.92
CA THR A 147 -14.34 4.17 6.05
C THR A 147 -14.61 5.07 7.27
N ASP A 148 -15.70 5.82 7.22
CA ASP A 148 -16.23 6.48 8.41
C ASP A 148 -16.55 5.45 9.48
N ASN A 149 -16.25 5.77 10.73
CA ASN A 149 -16.65 4.97 11.87
C ASN A 149 -17.41 5.83 12.90
N PRO A 150 -18.04 5.24 13.93
CA PRO A 150 -18.85 5.99 14.89
C PRO A 150 -18.10 7.07 15.69
N VAL A 151 -16.76 7.00 15.73
CA VAL A 151 -15.92 7.90 16.52
C VAL A 151 -15.33 9.02 15.67
N VAL A 152 -14.90 8.71 14.44
CA VAL A 152 -14.15 9.65 13.61
C VAL A 152 -14.43 9.44 12.11
N LYS A 153 -14.41 10.54 11.36
CA LYS A 153 -14.54 10.53 9.91
C LYS A 153 -13.26 10.09 9.21
N ALA A 154 -13.40 9.35 8.11
CA ALA A 154 -12.29 8.82 7.32
C ALA A 154 -11.25 9.87 6.93
N ASP A 155 -11.69 11.08 6.58
CA ASP A 155 -10.78 12.17 6.23
C ASP A 155 -9.91 12.63 7.38
N LEU A 156 -10.45 12.67 8.60
CA LEU A 156 -9.68 12.99 9.80
C LEU A 156 -8.71 11.87 10.15
N VAL A 157 -9.12 10.61 9.98
CA VAL A 157 -8.23 9.45 10.14
C VAL A 157 -7.04 9.57 9.18
N ARG A 158 -7.30 9.83 7.90
CA ARG A 158 -6.26 10.00 6.88
C ARG A 158 -5.30 11.15 7.23
N GLN A 159 -5.84 12.33 7.57
CA GLN A 159 -5.03 13.49 7.96
C GLN A 159 -4.18 13.21 9.20
N HIS A 160 -4.76 12.59 10.23
CA HIS A 160 -4.05 12.22 11.44
C HIS A 160 -2.90 11.25 11.16
N HIS A 161 -3.15 10.20 10.37
CA HIS A 161 -2.12 9.21 10.06
C HIS A 161 -1.02 9.81 9.19
N ASN A 162 -1.34 10.64 8.20
CA ASN A 162 -0.34 11.37 7.43
C ASN A 162 0.59 12.20 8.33
N TRP A 163 0.02 12.90 9.30
CA TRP A 163 0.80 13.64 10.29
C TRP A 163 1.63 12.72 11.19
N ALA A 164 1.02 11.66 11.72
CA ALA A 164 1.67 10.72 12.63
C ALA A 164 2.84 10.00 11.95
N TRP A 165 2.67 9.56 10.71
CA TRP A 165 3.71 8.89 9.94
C TRP A 165 4.85 9.84 9.54
N ALA A 166 4.54 11.07 9.16
CA ALA A 166 5.56 12.08 8.86
C ALA A 166 6.46 12.41 10.07
N ASN A 167 5.96 12.17 11.30
CA ASN A 167 6.68 12.37 12.56
C ASN A 167 7.14 11.04 13.21
N CYS A 168 7.03 9.92 12.49
CA CYS A 168 7.44 8.63 13.01
C CYS A 168 8.95 8.53 13.14
N LEU A 169 9.42 8.07 14.30
CA LEU A 169 10.85 7.80 14.51
C LEU A 169 11.27 6.55 13.73
N SER A 170 12.26 6.69 12.88
CA SER A 170 12.77 5.63 12.01
C SER A 170 14.25 5.86 11.69
N SER A 171 15.04 4.79 11.68
CA SER A 171 16.46 4.83 11.30
C SER A 171 16.67 5.24 9.84
N ASN A 172 15.76 4.83 8.94
CA ASN A 172 15.87 5.07 7.49
C ASN A 172 14.90 6.14 6.96
N GLY A 173 14.05 6.66 7.83
CA GLY A 173 13.12 7.74 7.55
C GLY A 173 11.76 7.26 7.01
N VAL A 174 10.75 8.02 7.37
CA VAL A 174 9.40 7.95 6.80
C VAL A 174 9.12 9.29 6.13
N ALA A 175 8.52 9.27 4.94
CA ALA A 175 8.05 10.48 4.26
C ALA A 175 6.62 10.25 3.75
N VAL A 176 5.83 11.31 3.77
CA VAL A 176 4.45 11.32 3.29
C VAL A 176 4.38 12.30 2.12
N LEU A 177 4.02 11.81 0.94
CA LEU A 177 4.03 12.55 -0.32
C LEU A 177 2.75 12.22 -1.10
N THR A 178 2.15 13.19 -1.76
CA THR A 178 1.04 12.93 -2.68
C THR A 178 1.48 12.13 -3.91
N ALA A 179 0.55 11.49 -4.59
CA ALA A 179 0.82 10.80 -5.86
C ALA A 179 1.46 11.73 -6.92
N GLY A 180 1.13 13.03 -6.86
CA GLY A 180 1.72 14.06 -7.73
C GLY A 180 3.19 14.34 -7.41
N GLU A 181 3.54 14.45 -6.14
CA GLU A 181 4.89 14.76 -5.64
C GLU A 181 5.85 13.57 -5.72
N LEU A 182 5.31 12.35 -5.71
CA LEU A 182 6.12 11.13 -5.78
C LEU A 182 6.75 10.97 -7.17
N ASN A 183 8.07 11.04 -7.21
CA ASN A 183 8.85 10.86 -8.43
C ASN A 183 9.86 9.73 -8.26
N PHE A 184 9.88 8.83 -9.25
CA PHE A 184 10.89 7.80 -9.39
C PHE A 184 11.89 8.29 -10.44
N PRO A 185 13.15 8.57 -10.10
CA PRO A 185 14.15 8.93 -11.09
C PRO A 185 14.28 7.82 -12.13
N ALA A 186 14.33 8.18 -13.40
CA ALA A 186 14.56 7.22 -14.47
C ALA A 186 15.88 6.48 -14.26
N LEU A 187 15.94 5.20 -14.63
CA LEU A 187 17.20 4.46 -14.73
C LEU A 187 18.10 5.18 -15.72
N VAL A 188 19.17 5.78 -15.24
CA VAL A 188 20.27 6.22 -16.10
C VAL A 188 21.03 4.96 -16.47
N VAL A 189 20.77 4.42 -17.65
CA VAL A 189 21.55 3.34 -18.23
C VAL A 189 22.87 3.97 -18.70
N HIS A 190 23.96 3.69 -18.02
CA HIS A 190 25.32 4.04 -18.42
C HIS A 190 25.91 2.95 -19.29
#